data_de5a4911f89042b191ffdcd09ade8703
#
_entry.id   de5a4911f89042b191ffdcd09ade8703
#
_cell.length_a   1.000
_cell.length_b   1.000
_cell.length_c   1.000
_cell.angle_alpha   90.00
_cell.angle_beta   90.00
_cell.angle_gamma   90.00
#
_symmetry.space_group_name_H-M   'P 1'
#
loop_
_entity.id
_entity.type
_entity.pdbx_description
1 polymer ?
#
loop_
_entity_poly.entity_id
_entity_poly.type
_entity_poly.pdbx_seq_one_letter_code
_entity_poly.pdbx_strand_id
1 'polypeptide(L)'
;GYSLADIATKVILGESLTGPVTVNLAHVPHILLGGSTGSGKSVLLKLLLMQSLHKGAEAYIADFKGGVDFPKVWHQKCRMCFTEEDLLYTLNQLTAVLEYRKGRLAETGCPNLDAYNEATEEKLPRLVFACDEVAEVLDRTGKNKEDKERLGQIENRLSTIARLGRAFGIHLILSTQRPD
;
A
#
# COMPACT_ATOMS: atom_id res chain seq x y z
N GLY A 1 -9.94 -3.85 -17.44
CA GLY A 1 -9.57 -3.54 -16.07
C GLY A 1 -9.64 -2.05 -15.79
N TYR A 2 -9.91 -1.67 -14.57
CA TYR A 2 -9.94 -0.26 -14.18
C TYR A 2 -8.52 0.25 -13.97
N SER A 3 -8.25 1.48 -14.42
CA SER A 3 -7.00 2.16 -14.09
C SER A 3 -7.02 2.62 -12.63
N LEU A 4 -5.85 2.96 -12.07
CA LEU A 4 -5.78 3.54 -10.72
C LEU A 4 -6.60 4.84 -10.64
N ALA A 5 -6.56 5.67 -11.69
CA ALA A 5 -7.32 6.90 -11.76
C ALA A 5 -8.83 6.63 -11.78
N ASP A 6 -9.28 5.61 -12.52
CA ASP A 6 -10.69 5.24 -12.59
C ASP A 6 -11.20 4.79 -11.23
N ILE A 7 -10.42 3.99 -10.52
CA ILE A 7 -10.80 3.49 -9.20
C ILE A 7 -10.81 4.62 -8.18
N ALA A 8 -9.80 5.47 -8.18
CA ALA A 8 -9.75 6.63 -7.30
C ALA A 8 -10.96 7.53 -7.52
N THR A 9 -11.31 7.81 -8.79
CA THR A 9 -12.47 8.62 -9.15
C THR A 9 -13.77 7.97 -8.67
N LYS A 10 -13.94 6.68 -8.93
CA LYS A 10 -15.13 5.94 -8.56
C LYS A 10 -15.34 5.91 -7.05
N VAL A 11 -14.26 5.64 -6.31
CA VAL A 11 -14.27 5.57 -4.86
C VAL A 11 -14.51 6.94 -4.22
N ILE A 12 -13.90 8.01 -4.77
CA ILE A 12 -14.05 9.36 -4.22
C ILE A 12 -15.40 9.98 -4.55
N LEU A 13 -15.91 9.80 -5.78
CA LEU A 13 -17.05 10.59 -6.28
C LEU A 13 -18.40 9.89 -6.28
N GLY A 14 -18.48 8.59 -6.33
CA GLY A 14 -19.77 8.00 -6.59
C GLY A 14 -20.16 6.76 -5.82
N GLU A 15 -19.33 5.77 -5.83
CA GLU A 15 -19.72 4.46 -5.32
C GLU A 15 -19.95 4.45 -3.80
N SER A 16 -19.27 5.34 -3.07
CA SER A 16 -19.45 5.46 -1.63
C SER A 16 -20.85 5.96 -1.25
N LEU A 17 -21.57 6.60 -2.17
CA LEU A 17 -22.92 7.12 -1.94
C LEU A 17 -24.01 6.10 -2.26
N THR A 18 -23.71 5.07 -3.03
CA THR A 18 -24.71 4.14 -3.54
C THR A 18 -24.58 2.73 -2.97
N GLY A 19 -23.52 2.43 -2.21
CA GLY A 19 -23.33 1.12 -1.62
C GLY A 19 -21.93 0.91 -1.09
N PRO A 20 -21.64 -0.28 -0.56
CA PRO A 20 -20.31 -0.56 -0.03
C PRO A 20 -19.27 -0.55 -1.15
N VAL A 21 -18.17 0.16 -0.90
CA VAL A 21 -17.03 0.18 -1.80
C VAL A 21 -16.23 -1.10 -1.56
N THR A 22 -16.05 -1.91 -2.60
CA THR A 22 -15.22 -3.12 -2.50
C THR A 22 -14.12 -3.05 -3.55
N VAL A 23 -12.93 -3.50 -3.17
CA VAL A 23 -11.78 -3.55 -4.06
C VAL A 23 -11.20 -4.96 -4.05
N ASN A 24 -11.00 -5.50 -5.24
CA ASN A 24 -10.31 -6.77 -5.41
C ASN A 24 -8.84 -6.49 -5.76
N LEU A 25 -7.93 -6.67 -4.81
CA LEU A 25 -6.51 -6.40 -4.98
C LEU A 25 -5.86 -7.25 -6.08
N ALA A 26 -6.43 -8.41 -6.40
CA ALA A 26 -5.92 -9.21 -7.53
C ALA A 26 -6.12 -8.50 -8.87
N HIS A 27 -7.17 -7.70 -9.01
CA HIS A 27 -7.48 -6.97 -10.24
C HIS A 27 -6.97 -5.53 -10.19
N VAL A 28 -6.97 -4.91 -9.00
CA VAL A 28 -6.54 -3.53 -8.79
C VAL A 28 -5.47 -3.54 -7.72
N PRO A 29 -4.20 -3.75 -8.10
CA PRO A 29 -3.14 -4.00 -7.14
C PRO A 29 -2.73 -2.76 -6.33
N HIS A 30 -2.86 -1.57 -6.91
CA HIS A 30 -2.44 -0.34 -6.26
C HIS A 30 -3.51 0.72 -6.41
N ILE A 31 -3.72 1.50 -5.35
CA ILE A 31 -4.73 2.54 -5.31
C ILE A 31 -4.06 3.87 -4.93
N LEU A 32 -4.31 4.89 -5.74
CA LEU A 32 -3.88 6.24 -5.43
C LEU A 32 -5.13 7.10 -5.22
N LEU A 33 -5.28 7.62 -4.00
CA LEU A 33 -6.37 8.50 -3.64
C LEU A 33 -5.91 9.96 -3.73
N GLY A 34 -6.55 10.74 -4.58
CA GLY A 34 -6.25 12.16 -4.72
C GLY A 34 -7.36 13.03 -4.13
N GLY A 35 -7.00 14.24 -3.78
CA GLY A 35 -7.97 15.22 -3.30
C GLY A 35 -7.38 16.17 -2.27
N SER A 36 -8.07 17.28 -2.04
CA SER A 36 -7.68 18.26 -1.04
C SER A 36 -7.96 17.75 0.37
N THR A 37 -7.33 18.38 1.35
CA THR A 37 -7.62 18.16 2.77
C THR A 37 -9.11 18.32 3.03
N GLY A 38 -9.71 17.40 3.76
CA GLY A 38 -11.13 17.43 4.06
C GLY A 38 -12.03 16.80 3.01
N SER A 39 -11.46 16.25 1.93
CA SER A 39 -12.24 15.58 0.88
C SER A 39 -12.68 14.16 1.25
N GLY A 40 -12.28 13.65 2.41
CA GLY A 40 -12.60 12.31 2.86
C GLY A 40 -11.60 11.24 2.44
N LYS A 41 -10.48 11.62 1.82
CA LYS A 41 -9.51 10.62 1.36
C LYS A 41 -8.87 9.79 2.48
N SER A 42 -8.64 10.38 3.67
CA SER A 42 -8.11 9.63 4.83
C SER A 42 -9.12 8.61 5.36
N VAL A 43 -10.40 8.96 5.37
CA VAL A 43 -11.47 8.04 5.74
C VAL A 43 -11.53 6.88 4.77
N LEU A 44 -11.42 7.18 3.48
CA LEU A 44 -11.45 6.18 2.43
C LEU A 44 -10.25 5.24 2.50
N LEU A 45 -9.07 5.79 2.73
CA LEU A 45 -7.86 5.01 2.95
C LEU A 45 -8.07 3.98 4.07
N LYS A 46 -8.63 4.41 5.19
CA LYS A 46 -8.93 3.52 6.33
C LYS A 46 -9.95 2.46 5.96
N LEU A 47 -11.00 2.82 5.23
CA LEU A 47 -12.03 1.86 4.80
C LEU A 47 -11.42 0.78 3.91
N LEU A 48 -10.56 1.15 2.98
CA LEU A 48 -9.87 0.20 2.10
C LEU A 48 -8.95 -0.72 2.90
N LEU A 49 -8.25 -0.18 3.90
CA LEU A 49 -7.41 -0.98 4.80
C LEU A 49 -8.25 -1.96 5.61
N MET A 50 -9.37 -1.50 6.18
CA MET A 50 -10.25 -2.37 6.95
C MET A 50 -10.80 -3.51 6.11
N GLN A 51 -11.20 -3.25 4.87
CA GLN A 51 -11.65 -4.29 3.95
C GLN A 51 -10.53 -5.29 3.65
N SER A 52 -9.32 -4.80 3.43
CA SER A 52 -8.16 -5.66 3.16
C SER A 52 -7.86 -6.57 4.34
N LEU A 53 -7.86 -6.02 5.55
CA LEU A 53 -7.64 -6.79 6.78
C LEU A 53 -8.74 -7.83 6.97
N HIS A 54 -9.97 -7.48 6.72
CA HIS A 54 -11.11 -8.41 6.84
C HIS A 54 -10.97 -9.59 5.88
N LYS A 55 -10.38 -9.37 4.72
CA LYS A 55 -10.13 -10.42 3.72
C LYS A 55 -8.84 -11.21 3.99
N GLY A 56 -8.17 -10.96 5.12
CA GLY A 56 -6.98 -11.71 5.52
C GLY A 56 -5.65 -11.11 5.13
N ALA A 57 -5.63 -9.89 4.59
CA ALA A 57 -4.36 -9.23 4.28
C ALA A 57 -3.67 -8.75 5.56
N GLU A 58 -2.34 -8.67 5.49
CA GLU A 58 -1.54 -8.03 6.54
C GLU A 58 -1.20 -6.61 6.09
N ALA A 59 -1.30 -5.64 7.00
CA ALA A 59 -1.14 -4.23 6.65
C ALA A 59 0.06 -3.58 7.35
N TYR A 60 0.70 -2.69 6.61
CA TYR A 60 1.82 -1.86 7.04
C TYR A 60 1.41 -0.42 6.76
N ILE A 61 1.56 0.47 7.75
CA ILE A 61 1.09 1.85 7.65
C ILE A 61 2.21 2.82 7.98
N ALA A 62 2.47 3.78 7.08
CA ALA A 62 3.33 4.91 7.39
C ALA A 62 2.46 6.04 7.96
N ASP A 63 2.71 6.40 9.22
CA ASP A 63 1.98 7.46 9.92
C ASP A 63 2.98 8.45 10.51
N PHE A 64 3.17 9.56 9.83
CA PHE A 64 4.08 10.63 10.27
C PHE A 64 3.32 11.79 10.92
N LYS A 65 2.03 11.61 11.20
CA LYS A 65 1.16 12.63 11.79
C LYS A 65 0.87 12.38 13.28
N GLY A 66 1.65 11.51 13.93
CA GLY A 66 1.55 11.28 15.36
C GLY A 66 0.28 10.56 15.82
N GLY A 67 -0.32 9.75 14.97
CA GLY A 67 -1.48 8.94 15.34
C GLY A 67 -2.82 9.65 15.18
N VAL A 68 -2.85 10.83 14.57
CA VAL A 68 -4.10 11.57 14.37
C VAL A 68 -5.07 10.76 13.51
N ASP A 69 -4.58 10.20 12.40
CA ASP A 69 -5.40 9.41 11.49
C ASP A 69 -5.46 7.93 11.87
N PHE A 70 -4.43 7.43 12.56
CA PHE A 70 -4.31 6.03 12.93
C PHE A 70 -4.07 5.89 14.44
N PRO A 71 -5.13 5.99 15.26
CA PRO A 71 -4.99 5.83 16.72
C PRO A 71 -4.60 4.40 17.10
N LYS A 72 -4.31 4.19 18.38
CA LYS A 72 -3.70 2.97 18.90
C LYS A 72 -4.39 1.66 18.49
N VAL A 73 -5.68 1.69 18.22
CA VAL A 73 -6.40 0.49 17.78
C VAL A 73 -5.81 -0.08 16.48
N TRP A 74 -5.28 0.78 15.61
CA TRP A 74 -4.62 0.36 14.37
C TRP A 74 -3.29 -0.32 14.64
N HIS A 75 -2.57 0.09 15.70
CA HIS A 75 -1.27 -0.46 16.06
C HIS A 75 -1.34 -1.93 16.49
N GLN A 76 -2.52 -2.38 16.90
CA GLN A 76 -2.73 -3.78 17.29
C GLN A 76 -2.91 -4.70 16.09
N LYS A 77 -3.38 -4.15 14.97
CA LYS A 77 -3.72 -4.93 13.77
C LYS A 77 -2.75 -4.73 12.62
N CYS A 78 -1.96 -3.67 12.66
CA CYS A 78 -1.08 -3.28 11.57
C CYS A 78 0.32 -3.00 12.10
N ARG A 79 1.31 -3.15 11.23
CA ARG A 79 2.68 -2.74 11.53
C ARG A 79 2.84 -1.28 11.15
N MET A 80 3.29 -0.47 12.11
CA MET A 80 3.38 0.98 11.93
C MET A 80 4.80 1.41 11.63
N CYS A 81 4.94 2.42 10.77
CA CYS A 81 6.20 3.12 10.50
C CYS A 81 6.00 4.57 10.91
N PHE A 82 6.75 5.04 11.89
CA PHE A 82 6.63 6.42 12.40
C PHE A 82 7.78 7.31 11.97
N THR A 83 8.86 6.75 11.47
CA THR A 83 10.07 7.48 11.05
C THR A 83 10.49 7.04 9.65
N GLU A 84 11.35 7.84 9.01
CA GLU A 84 11.91 7.50 7.69
C GLU A 84 12.73 6.20 7.76
N GLU A 85 13.45 6.00 8.87
CA GLU A 85 14.23 4.78 9.08
C GLU A 85 13.35 3.54 9.17
N ASP A 86 12.26 3.62 9.95
CA ASP A 86 11.28 2.53 10.05
C ASP A 86 10.66 2.24 8.68
N LEU A 87 10.35 3.29 7.95
CA LEU A 87 9.73 3.17 6.63
C LEU A 87 10.67 2.46 5.67
N LEU A 88 11.93 2.87 5.61
CA LEU A 88 12.90 2.21 4.73
C LEU A 88 13.09 0.74 5.13
N TYR A 89 13.22 0.48 6.43
CA TYR A 89 13.33 -0.89 6.94
C TYR A 89 12.14 -1.75 6.48
N THR A 90 10.93 -1.25 6.66
CA THR A 90 9.71 -1.96 6.27
C THR A 90 9.65 -2.20 4.76
N LEU A 91 9.97 -1.19 3.97
CA LEU A 91 9.95 -1.35 2.51
C LEU A 91 11.04 -2.32 2.04
N ASN A 92 12.19 -2.34 2.69
CA ASN A 92 13.23 -3.34 2.40
C ASN A 92 12.73 -4.76 2.71
N GLN A 93 11.99 -4.93 3.79
CA GLN A 93 11.38 -6.23 4.11
C GLN A 93 10.34 -6.63 3.07
N LEU A 94 9.48 -5.70 2.64
CA LEU A 94 8.47 -5.98 1.63
C LEU A 94 9.09 -6.34 0.27
N THR A 95 10.16 -5.67 -0.12
CA THR A 95 10.85 -6.02 -1.37
C THR A 95 11.59 -7.36 -1.25
N ALA A 96 12.09 -7.71 -0.06
CA ALA A 96 12.67 -9.03 0.17
C ALA A 96 11.61 -10.14 0.09
N VAL A 97 10.42 -9.89 0.63
CA VAL A 97 9.28 -10.82 0.49
C VAL A 97 8.90 -10.97 -0.98
N LEU A 98 8.88 -9.86 -1.72
CA LEU A 98 8.60 -9.89 -3.15
C LEU A 98 9.57 -10.82 -3.88
N GLU A 99 10.87 -10.71 -3.61
CA GLU A 99 11.89 -11.58 -4.21
C GLU A 99 11.72 -13.04 -3.81
N TYR A 100 11.40 -13.30 -2.55
CA TYR A 100 11.10 -14.66 -2.09
C TYR A 100 9.93 -15.26 -2.86
N ARG A 101 8.82 -14.52 -2.95
CA ARG A 101 7.62 -14.98 -3.64
C ARG A 101 7.86 -15.16 -5.14
N LYS A 102 8.62 -14.27 -5.74
CA LYS A 102 9.02 -14.38 -7.14
C LYS A 102 9.73 -15.71 -7.41
N GLY A 103 10.67 -16.08 -6.56
CA GLY A 103 11.37 -17.37 -6.66
C GLY A 103 10.43 -18.54 -6.49
N ARG A 104 9.55 -18.50 -5.49
CA ARG A 104 8.60 -19.59 -5.22
C ARG A 104 7.60 -19.79 -6.36
N LEU A 105 7.06 -18.70 -6.89
CA LEU A 105 6.13 -18.78 -8.01
C LEU A 105 6.83 -19.31 -9.27
N ALA A 106 8.06 -18.89 -9.52
CA ALA A 106 8.85 -19.41 -10.65
C ALA A 106 9.10 -20.91 -10.52
N GLU A 107 9.50 -21.39 -9.34
CA GLU A 107 9.76 -22.82 -9.09
C GLU A 107 8.51 -23.67 -9.30
N THR A 108 7.35 -23.16 -8.95
CA THR A 108 6.09 -23.90 -9.03
C THR A 108 5.34 -23.66 -10.34
N GLY A 109 5.84 -22.77 -11.19
CA GLY A 109 5.18 -22.44 -12.45
C GLY A 109 3.85 -21.70 -12.28
N CYS A 110 3.66 -21.02 -11.15
CA CYS A 110 2.42 -20.31 -10.85
C CYS A 110 2.52 -18.86 -11.32
N PRO A 111 1.48 -18.33 -12.01
CA PRO A 111 1.54 -16.97 -12.57
C PRO A 111 1.24 -15.87 -11.55
N ASN A 112 0.60 -16.20 -10.42
CA ASN A 112 0.21 -15.22 -9.43
C ASN A 112 0.04 -15.86 -8.05
N LEU A 113 -0.16 -15.03 -7.03
CA LEU A 113 -0.29 -15.48 -5.66
C LEU A 113 -1.49 -16.42 -5.45
N ASP A 114 -2.63 -16.12 -6.05
CA ASP A 114 -3.83 -16.94 -5.89
C ASP A 114 -3.61 -18.35 -6.42
N ALA A 115 -3.01 -18.47 -7.61
CA ALA A 115 -2.65 -19.77 -8.18
C ALA A 115 -1.66 -20.52 -7.29
N TYR A 116 -0.66 -19.83 -6.74
CA TYR A 116 0.32 -20.42 -5.84
C TYR A 116 -0.34 -20.94 -4.55
N ASN A 117 -1.21 -20.14 -3.95
CA ASN A 117 -1.90 -20.52 -2.72
C ASN A 117 -2.86 -21.69 -2.95
N GLU A 118 -3.45 -21.80 -4.12
CA GLU A 118 -4.29 -22.93 -4.49
C GLU A 118 -3.45 -24.20 -4.70
N ALA A 119 -2.29 -24.07 -5.31
CA ALA A 119 -1.43 -25.20 -5.66
C ALA A 119 -0.55 -25.71 -4.52
N THR A 120 -0.33 -24.92 -3.46
CA THR A 120 0.58 -25.26 -2.37
C THR A 120 -0.09 -25.17 -1.01
N GLU A 121 0.59 -25.67 0.02
CA GLU A 121 0.12 -25.59 1.42
C GLU A 121 0.56 -24.29 2.12
N GLU A 122 1.40 -23.50 1.50
CA GLU A 122 2.01 -22.34 2.16
C GLU A 122 1.03 -21.22 2.52
N LYS A 123 0.04 -20.95 1.69
CA LYS A 123 -1.03 -19.97 1.98
C LYS A 123 -0.51 -18.58 2.36
N LEU A 124 0.21 -17.97 1.45
CA LEU A 124 0.79 -16.64 1.65
C LEU A 124 -0.29 -15.55 1.65
N PRO A 125 -0.32 -14.67 2.66
CA PRO A 125 -1.30 -13.57 2.68
C PRO A 125 -0.92 -12.45 1.71
N ARG A 126 -1.92 -11.67 1.30
CA ARG A 126 -1.66 -10.40 0.63
C ARG A 126 -1.10 -9.41 1.64
N LEU A 127 -0.16 -8.59 1.21
CA LEU A 127 0.45 -7.56 2.03
C LEU A 127 0.05 -6.20 1.46
N VAL A 128 -0.40 -5.30 2.32
CA VAL A 128 -0.86 -3.98 1.91
C VAL A 128 -0.03 -2.93 2.64
N PHE A 129 0.59 -2.04 1.89
CA PHE A 129 1.29 -0.89 2.45
C PHE A 129 0.48 0.37 2.18
N ALA A 130 0.18 1.12 3.24
CA ALA A 130 -0.60 2.35 3.16
C ALA A 130 0.20 3.55 3.63
N CYS A 131 0.05 4.66 2.93
CA CYS A 131 0.70 5.92 3.30
C CYS A 131 -0.21 7.09 2.94
N ASP A 132 -0.60 7.87 3.96
CA ASP A 132 -1.34 9.10 3.76
C ASP A 132 -0.34 10.23 3.48
N GLU A 133 -0.67 11.10 2.53
CA GLU A 133 0.18 12.22 2.11
C GLU A 133 1.59 11.78 1.69
N VAL A 134 1.64 10.84 0.75
CA VAL A 134 2.91 10.27 0.28
C VAL A 134 3.85 11.35 -0.29
N ALA A 135 3.32 12.40 -0.92
CA ALA A 135 4.13 13.48 -1.46
C ALA A 135 4.87 14.24 -0.35
N GLU A 136 4.24 14.42 0.82
CA GLU A 136 4.90 15.04 1.97
C GLU A 136 6.00 14.15 2.53
N VAL A 137 5.75 12.86 2.62
CA VAL A 137 6.73 11.89 3.10
C VAL A 137 7.98 11.87 2.22
N LEU A 138 7.80 11.99 0.90
CA LEU A 138 8.89 11.95 -0.07
C LEU A 138 9.51 13.31 -0.36
N ASP A 139 9.03 14.38 0.25
CA ASP A 139 9.51 15.74 0.02
C ASP A 139 10.96 15.89 0.51
N ARG A 140 11.84 16.29 -0.40
CA ARG A 140 13.26 16.47 -0.12
C ARG A 140 13.64 17.90 0.26
N THR A 141 12.66 18.82 0.25
CA THR A 141 12.89 20.24 0.56
C THR A 141 13.47 20.39 1.96
N GLY A 142 14.59 21.09 2.08
CA GLY A 142 15.25 21.35 3.37
C GLY A 142 15.96 20.16 4.00
N LYS A 143 16.04 19.03 3.29
CA LYS A 143 16.71 17.83 3.77
C LYS A 143 18.20 17.87 3.48
N ASN A 144 19.02 17.24 4.33
CA ASN A 144 20.45 17.08 4.10
C ASN A 144 20.69 15.95 3.08
N LYS A 145 21.95 15.74 2.70
CA LYS A 145 22.32 14.74 1.70
C LYS A 145 21.94 13.33 2.13
N GLU A 146 22.20 12.98 3.37
CA GLU A 146 21.89 11.65 3.91
C GLU A 146 20.39 11.36 3.86
N ASP A 147 19.57 12.33 4.30
CA ASP A 147 18.12 12.20 4.27
C ASP A 147 17.59 12.10 2.85
N LYS A 148 18.15 12.88 1.91
CA LYS A 148 17.76 12.80 0.51
C LYS A 148 18.07 11.43 -0.10
N GLU A 149 19.19 10.84 0.25
CA GLU A 149 19.55 9.49 -0.21
C GLU A 149 18.57 8.45 0.33
N ARG A 150 18.21 8.57 1.61
CA ARG A 150 17.23 7.66 2.22
C ARG A 150 15.86 7.79 1.57
N LEU A 151 15.39 9.01 1.32
CA LEU A 151 14.12 9.24 0.62
C LEU A 151 14.17 8.70 -0.81
N GLY A 152 15.31 8.80 -1.49
CA GLY A 152 15.52 8.19 -2.81
C GLY A 152 15.39 6.67 -2.77
N GLN A 153 15.92 6.04 -1.74
CA GLN A 153 15.77 4.59 -1.54
C GLN A 153 14.33 4.20 -1.27
N ILE A 154 13.62 4.95 -0.43
CA ILE A 154 12.20 4.74 -0.14
C ILE A 154 11.40 4.80 -1.43
N GLU A 155 11.59 5.85 -2.21
CA GLU A 155 10.91 6.03 -3.50
C GLU A 155 11.20 4.87 -4.45
N ASN A 156 12.45 4.41 -4.51
CA ASN A 156 12.83 3.26 -5.34
C ASN A 156 12.11 1.98 -4.92
N ARG A 157 11.98 1.72 -3.61
CA ARG A 157 11.29 0.54 -3.11
C ARG A 157 9.78 0.59 -3.41
N LEU A 158 9.17 1.76 -3.24
CA LEU A 158 7.77 1.97 -3.62
C LEU A 158 7.56 1.73 -5.11
N SER A 159 8.46 2.24 -5.95
CA SER A 159 8.42 2.03 -7.39
C SER A 159 8.54 0.55 -7.76
N THR A 160 9.41 -0.18 -7.10
CA THR A 160 9.58 -1.63 -7.33
C THR A 160 8.27 -2.38 -7.00
N ILE A 161 7.65 -2.06 -5.86
CA ILE A 161 6.39 -2.68 -5.47
C ILE A 161 5.29 -2.29 -6.46
N ALA A 162 5.24 -1.04 -6.89
CA ALA A 162 4.24 -0.58 -7.87
C ALA A 162 4.32 -1.35 -9.19
N ARG A 163 5.54 -1.64 -9.66
CA ARG A 163 5.75 -2.35 -10.91
C ARG A 163 5.52 -3.85 -10.81
N LEU A 164 5.92 -4.47 -9.71
CA LEU A 164 6.02 -5.93 -9.60
C LEU A 164 5.06 -6.55 -8.59
N GLY A 165 4.45 -5.77 -7.70
CA GLY A 165 3.70 -6.31 -6.56
C GLY A 165 2.44 -7.10 -6.92
N ARG A 166 1.81 -6.80 -8.05
CA ARG A 166 0.53 -7.41 -8.42
C ARG A 166 0.55 -8.93 -8.38
N ALA A 167 1.49 -9.52 -9.09
CA ALA A 167 1.57 -10.98 -9.21
C ALA A 167 1.89 -11.64 -7.87
N PHE A 168 2.63 -10.95 -7.01
CA PHE A 168 3.13 -11.52 -5.76
C PHE A 168 2.33 -11.11 -4.53
N GLY A 169 1.22 -10.40 -4.74
CA GLY A 169 0.29 -10.06 -3.66
C GLY A 169 0.80 -8.98 -2.72
N ILE A 170 1.56 -8.00 -3.23
CA ILE A 170 2.03 -6.85 -2.44
C ILE A 170 1.46 -5.59 -3.07
N HIS A 171 0.68 -4.84 -2.29
CA HIS A 171 -0.18 -3.79 -2.80
C HIS A 171 0.05 -2.47 -2.07
N LEU A 172 -0.12 -1.36 -2.80
CA LEU A 172 0.02 -0.01 -2.25
C LEU A 172 -1.35 0.67 -2.19
N ILE A 173 -1.64 1.33 -1.08
CA ILE A 173 -2.77 2.26 -0.96
C ILE A 173 -2.19 3.59 -0.50
N LEU A 174 -2.10 4.53 -1.42
CA LEU A 174 -1.44 5.81 -1.18
C LEU A 174 -2.44 6.94 -1.33
N SER A 175 -2.28 7.98 -0.54
CA SER A 175 -3.06 9.20 -0.73
C SER A 175 -2.14 10.40 -0.88
N THR A 176 -2.61 11.42 -1.59
CA THR A 176 -1.89 12.66 -1.79
C THR A 176 -2.86 13.79 -2.10
N GLN A 177 -2.50 15.01 -1.69
CA GLN A 177 -3.26 16.20 -2.05
C GLN A 177 -3.04 16.59 -3.51
N ARG A 178 -1.95 16.14 -4.12
CA ARG A 178 -1.57 16.46 -5.50
C ARG A 178 -1.40 15.17 -6.28
N PRO A 179 -2.47 14.65 -6.89
CA PRO A 179 -2.45 13.36 -7.55
C PRO A 179 -1.82 13.35 -8.95
N ASP A 180 -0.86 14.18 -9.21
CA ASP A 180 -0.19 14.30 -10.52
C ASP A 180 0.60 13.04 -10.89
#